data_a858f217d69b4ba18b2a6060ede8d148
#
_entry.id   a858f217d69b4ba18b2a6060ede8d148
#
_cell.length_a   1.000
_cell.length_b   1.000
_cell.length_c   1.000
_cell.angle_alpha   90.00
_cell.angle_beta   90.00
_cell.angle_gamma   90.00
#
_symmetry.space_group_name_H-M   'P 1'
#
loop_
_entity.id
_entity.type
_entity.pdbx_description
1 polymer ?
#
loop_
_entity_poly.entity_id
_entity_poly.type
_entity_poly.pdbx_seq_one_letter_code
_entity_poly.pdbx_strand_id
1 'polypeptide(L)'
;MWGVHGLVCGGVVVRLFRDGEAPNISRLVTELARECGVSGAGALALFMGFVKGVVDGKHVEYLEYEAYEPVAVDVLGRIGGSILEKYKGVKSVHIYHRVGRAGVGEITLIVLVVGVSRREAIEALKEVVERVKHEPPIYKLEVREDGRFWVIGDGVRIAGEES
;
A
#
# COMPACT_ATOMS: atom_id res chain seq x y z
N MET A 1 15.78 10.36 -7.62
CA MET A 1 16.79 10.40 -6.53
C MET A 1 16.05 10.50 -5.20
N TRP A 2 16.06 9.46 -4.40
CA TRP A 2 15.40 9.44 -3.10
C TRP A 2 16.24 10.27 -2.15
N GLY A 3 15.71 11.44 -1.75
CA GLY A 3 16.39 12.31 -0.80
C GLY A 3 16.68 11.57 0.50
N VAL A 4 17.90 11.69 0.97
CA VAL A 4 18.44 11.11 2.24
C VAL A 4 17.89 11.93 3.42
N HIS A 5 16.57 11.97 3.59
CA HIS A 5 16.03 12.27 4.90
C HIS A 5 15.90 10.92 5.60
N GLY A 6 16.73 10.68 6.59
CA GLY A 6 16.71 9.44 7.37
C GLY A 6 15.30 9.13 7.81
N LEU A 7 14.88 7.88 7.65
CA LEU A 7 13.60 7.41 8.16
C LEU A 7 13.58 7.63 9.66
N VAL A 8 12.73 8.53 10.12
CA VAL A 8 12.53 8.78 11.54
C VAL A 8 11.41 7.87 12.02
N CYS A 9 11.62 7.19 13.14
CA CYS A 9 10.56 6.44 13.77
C CYS A 9 9.47 7.37 14.30
N GLY A 10 8.25 7.09 13.93
CA GLY A 10 7.06 7.83 14.39
C GLY A 10 6.24 8.42 13.25
N GLY A 11 4.94 8.50 13.49
CA GLY A 11 4.00 9.12 12.57
C GLY A 11 3.64 8.28 11.35
N VAL A 12 3.15 8.97 10.35
CA VAL A 12 2.61 8.39 9.11
C VAL A 12 3.44 8.85 7.92
N VAL A 13 3.82 7.92 7.05
CA VAL A 13 4.44 8.20 5.76
C VAL A 13 3.53 7.67 4.66
N VAL A 14 3.16 8.53 3.72
CA VAL A 14 2.38 8.18 2.54
C VAL A 14 3.12 8.61 1.30
N ARG A 15 3.24 7.70 0.33
CA ARG A 15 3.78 8.02 -0.99
C ARG A 15 3.02 7.28 -2.08
N LEU A 16 2.71 7.99 -3.16
CA LEU A 16 2.34 7.39 -4.43
C LEU A 16 3.62 7.17 -5.24
N PHE A 17 3.73 6.05 -5.94
CA PHE A 17 4.89 5.72 -6.77
C PHE A 17 4.45 5.20 -8.13
N ARG A 18 5.31 5.39 -9.13
CA ARG A 18 5.11 4.93 -10.50
C ARG A 18 6.15 3.87 -10.87
N ASP A 19 6.14 3.46 -12.12
CA ASP A 19 7.11 2.50 -12.64
C ASP A 19 8.56 2.98 -12.42
N GLY A 20 9.40 2.06 -11.96
CA GLY A 20 10.78 2.36 -11.57
C GLY A 20 10.95 3.11 -10.23
N GLU A 21 9.87 3.50 -9.58
CA GLU A 21 9.89 4.29 -8.33
C GLU A 21 9.52 3.48 -7.08
N ALA A 22 9.35 2.17 -7.19
CA ALA A 22 9.03 1.34 -6.05
C ALA A 22 10.10 1.46 -4.95
N PRO A 23 9.71 1.62 -3.68
CA PRO A 23 10.67 1.74 -2.58
C PRO A 23 11.47 0.45 -2.42
N ASN A 24 12.73 0.60 -2.00
CA ASN A 24 13.57 -0.54 -1.64
C ASN A 24 13.10 -1.10 -0.30
N ILE A 25 12.37 -2.22 -0.34
CA ILE A 25 11.75 -2.84 0.83
C ILE A 25 12.80 -3.30 1.84
N SER A 26 13.89 -3.91 1.39
CA SER A 26 14.96 -4.38 2.28
C SER A 26 15.55 -3.22 3.09
N ARG A 27 15.81 -2.10 2.44
CA ARG A 27 16.28 -0.88 3.10
C ARG A 27 15.26 -0.32 4.07
N LEU A 28 13.98 -0.20 3.66
CA LEU A 28 12.90 0.28 4.52
C LEU A 28 12.77 -0.54 5.80
N VAL A 29 12.74 -1.86 5.68
CA VAL A 29 12.61 -2.78 6.82
C VAL A 29 13.80 -2.62 7.77
N THR A 30 15.03 -2.61 7.23
CA THR A 30 16.26 -2.51 8.04
C THR A 30 16.34 -1.16 8.77
N GLU A 31 16.06 -0.07 8.08
CA GLU A 31 16.11 1.28 8.68
C GLU A 31 15.02 1.46 9.73
N LEU A 32 13.78 1.04 9.45
CA LEU A 32 12.67 1.14 10.39
C LEU A 32 12.91 0.28 11.65
N ALA A 33 13.40 -0.95 11.48
CA ALA A 33 13.72 -1.80 12.62
C ALA A 33 14.77 -1.16 13.54
N ARG A 34 15.81 -0.58 12.94
CA ARG A 34 16.87 0.11 13.70
C ARG A 34 16.34 1.35 14.39
N GLU A 35 15.71 2.26 13.66
CA GLU A 35 15.25 3.55 14.20
C GLU A 35 14.13 3.38 15.23
N CYS A 36 13.19 2.48 14.97
CA CYS A 36 12.08 2.24 15.89
C CYS A 36 12.46 1.35 17.08
N GLY A 37 13.42 0.44 16.90
CA GLY A 37 13.94 -0.40 17.99
C GLY A 37 14.48 0.42 19.14
N VAL A 38 15.20 1.50 18.87
CA VAL A 38 15.70 2.44 19.88
C VAL A 38 14.56 3.09 20.68
N SER A 39 13.39 3.28 20.05
CA SER A 39 12.20 3.87 20.68
C SER A 39 11.28 2.84 21.35
N GLY A 40 11.72 1.60 21.49
CA GLY A 40 10.98 0.54 22.17
C GLY A 40 10.03 -0.27 21.28
N ALA A 41 10.08 -0.14 19.95
CA ALA A 41 9.37 -1.03 19.06
C ALA A 41 10.05 -2.41 19.00
N GLY A 42 9.26 -3.46 18.91
CA GLY A 42 9.76 -4.83 18.85
C GLY A 42 9.19 -5.65 17.71
N ALA A 43 8.31 -5.07 16.90
CA ALA A 43 7.66 -5.76 15.79
C ALA A 43 7.43 -4.84 14.58
N LEU A 44 7.64 -5.39 13.40
CA LEU A 44 7.28 -4.78 12.12
C LEU A 44 6.43 -5.79 11.34
N ALA A 45 5.24 -5.39 10.94
CA ALA A 45 4.37 -6.15 10.05
C ALA A 45 4.35 -5.49 8.68
N LEU A 46 4.53 -6.30 7.64
CA LEU A 46 4.60 -5.86 6.24
C LEU A 46 3.54 -6.57 5.41
N PHE A 47 2.79 -5.81 4.66
CA PHE A 47 1.98 -6.28 3.55
C PHE A 47 2.54 -5.77 2.23
N MET A 48 2.64 -6.65 1.24
CA MET A 48 3.03 -6.32 -0.11
C MET A 48 2.04 -6.95 -1.10
N GLY A 49 1.31 -6.12 -1.82
CA GLY A 49 0.45 -6.55 -2.92
C GLY A 49 1.18 -6.45 -4.26
N PHE A 50 0.90 -7.38 -5.15
CA PHE A 50 1.45 -7.40 -6.51
C PHE A 50 0.42 -7.93 -7.50
N VAL A 51 0.66 -7.71 -8.78
CA VAL A 51 -0.26 -8.08 -9.86
C VAL A 51 -0.31 -9.59 -10.06
N LYS A 52 -1.52 -10.17 -10.00
CA LYS A 52 -1.76 -11.58 -10.33
C LYS A 52 -1.74 -11.78 -11.83
N GLY A 53 -1.13 -12.87 -12.29
CA GLY A 53 -1.11 -13.25 -13.71
C GLY A 53 -2.38 -13.95 -14.18
N VAL A 54 -3.21 -14.45 -13.27
CA VAL A 54 -4.47 -15.15 -13.59
C VAL A 54 -5.56 -14.73 -12.62
N VAL A 55 -6.72 -14.38 -13.16
CA VAL A 55 -7.95 -14.06 -12.40
C VAL A 55 -9.13 -14.73 -13.09
N ASP A 56 -9.91 -15.53 -12.34
CA ASP A 56 -11.05 -16.30 -12.84
C ASP A 56 -10.70 -17.16 -14.08
N GLY A 57 -9.50 -17.75 -14.08
CA GLY A 57 -9.00 -18.57 -15.18
C GLY A 57 -8.58 -17.80 -16.44
N LYS A 58 -8.56 -16.48 -16.40
CA LYS A 58 -8.16 -15.60 -17.49
C LYS A 58 -6.80 -14.96 -17.22
N HIS A 59 -5.97 -14.87 -18.26
CA HIS A 59 -4.68 -14.20 -18.15
C HIS A 59 -4.83 -12.69 -18.01
N VAL A 60 -4.15 -12.12 -17.00
CA VAL A 60 -4.03 -10.68 -16.79
C VAL A 60 -2.83 -10.18 -17.57
N GLU A 61 -3.02 -9.13 -18.35
CA GLU A 61 -1.93 -8.47 -19.07
C GLU A 61 -1.26 -7.42 -18.17
N TYR A 62 -2.06 -6.56 -17.57
CA TYR A 62 -1.61 -5.54 -16.59
C TYR A 62 -2.78 -5.00 -15.78
N LEU A 63 -2.45 -4.31 -14.71
CA LEU A 63 -3.35 -3.41 -14.00
C LEU A 63 -2.97 -1.95 -14.29
N GLU A 64 -3.94 -1.05 -14.25
CA GLU A 64 -3.72 0.38 -14.29
C GLU A 64 -4.45 1.06 -13.14
N TYR A 65 -3.70 1.84 -12.37
CA TYR A 65 -4.24 2.58 -11.22
C TYR A 65 -4.34 4.06 -11.55
N GLU A 66 -5.55 4.60 -11.44
CA GLU A 66 -5.81 6.03 -11.52
C GLU A 66 -6.13 6.57 -10.14
N ALA A 67 -5.54 7.69 -9.77
CA ALA A 67 -5.77 8.32 -8.47
C ALA A 67 -6.05 9.81 -8.63
N TYR A 68 -7.04 10.31 -7.91
CA TYR A 68 -7.12 11.74 -7.64
C TYR A 68 -6.11 12.05 -6.53
N GLU A 69 -4.87 12.30 -6.95
CA GLU A 69 -3.68 12.24 -6.10
C GLU A 69 -3.74 13.11 -4.84
N PRO A 70 -4.14 14.41 -4.90
CA PRO A 70 -4.21 15.24 -3.70
C PRO A 70 -5.13 14.66 -2.62
N VAL A 71 -6.31 14.19 -3.01
CA VAL A 71 -7.28 13.61 -2.07
C VAL A 71 -6.86 12.21 -1.65
N ALA A 72 -6.30 11.41 -2.55
CA ALA A 72 -5.82 10.07 -2.24
C ALA A 72 -4.73 10.10 -1.15
N VAL A 73 -3.73 10.97 -1.28
CA VAL A 73 -2.67 11.14 -0.27
C VAL A 73 -3.24 11.59 1.07
N ASP A 74 -4.18 12.52 1.07
CA ASP A 74 -4.84 13.01 2.29
C ASP A 74 -5.64 11.89 2.99
N VAL A 75 -6.42 11.11 2.24
CA VAL A 75 -7.19 9.98 2.79
C VAL A 75 -6.25 8.91 3.36
N LEU A 76 -5.20 8.54 2.63
CA LEU A 76 -4.20 7.58 3.12
C LEU A 76 -3.51 8.07 4.40
N GLY A 77 -3.20 9.36 4.48
CA GLY A 77 -2.65 9.99 5.67
C GLY A 77 -3.59 9.93 6.86
N ARG A 78 -4.88 10.19 6.65
CA ARG A 78 -5.92 10.08 7.69
C ARG A 78 -6.11 8.65 8.17
N ILE A 79 -6.05 7.67 7.28
CA ILE A 79 -6.06 6.25 7.67
C ILE A 79 -4.91 5.98 8.64
N GLY A 80 -3.68 6.30 8.26
CA GLY A 80 -2.50 6.09 9.11
C GLY A 80 -2.61 6.81 10.45
N GLY A 81 -3.07 8.06 10.46
CA GLY A 81 -3.28 8.86 11.67
C GLY A 81 -4.28 8.22 12.64
N SER A 82 -5.42 7.75 12.12
CA SER A 82 -6.42 7.07 12.94
C SER A 82 -5.94 5.74 13.53
N ILE A 83 -5.04 5.06 12.83
CA ILE A 83 -4.39 3.84 13.34
C ILE A 83 -3.47 4.16 14.52
N LEU A 84 -2.66 5.21 14.43
CA LEU A 84 -1.82 5.67 15.53
C LEU A 84 -2.63 6.07 16.77
N GLU A 85 -3.80 6.67 16.56
CA GLU A 85 -4.72 7.03 17.65
C GLU A 85 -5.37 5.81 18.30
N LYS A 86 -5.78 4.83 17.50
CA LYS A 86 -6.48 3.63 17.96
C LYS A 86 -5.57 2.60 18.63
N TYR A 87 -4.42 2.34 18.04
CA TYR A 87 -3.46 1.32 18.52
C TYR A 87 -2.30 2.00 19.22
N LYS A 88 -2.36 2.10 20.54
CA LYS A 88 -1.37 2.86 21.35
C LYS A 88 0.05 2.31 21.28
N GLY A 89 0.21 1.03 20.99
CA GLY A 89 1.52 0.40 20.79
C GLY A 89 2.07 0.53 19.37
N VAL A 90 1.29 1.07 18.42
CA VAL A 90 1.79 1.34 17.06
C VAL A 90 2.61 2.63 17.07
N LYS A 91 3.82 2.55 16.53
CA LYS A 91 4.79 3.66 16.47
C LYS A 91 4.80 4.36 15.13
N SER A 92 4.67 3.59 14.03
CA SER A 92 4.82 4.12 12.68
C SER A 92 3.94 3.37 11.69
N VAL A 93 3.35 4.10 10.75
CA VAL A 93 2.56 3.54 9.64
C VAL A 93 3.09 4.11 8.34
N HIS A 94 3.47 3.23 7.42
CA HIS A 94 3.98 3.60 6.10
C HIS A 94 3.09 2.99 5.03
N ILE A 95 2.62 3.80 4.10
CA ILE A 95 1.74 3.39 3.00
C ILE A 95 2.32 3.89 1.68
N TYR A 96 2.64 2.95 0.78
CA TYR A 96 3.12 3.23 -0.56
C TYR A 96 2.18 2.61 -1.56
N HIS A 97 1.53 3.40 -2.39
CA HIS A 97 0.56 2.91 -3.38
C HIS A 97 1.00 3.27 -4.79
N ARG A 98 0.90 2.29 -5.70
CA ARG A 98 1.21 2.50 -7.11
C ARG A 98 0.13 3.32 -7.81
N VAL A 99 0.56 4.18 -8.72
CA VAL A 99 -0.27 4.89 -9.69
C VAL A 99 0.30 4.60 -11.08
N GLY A 100 -0.58 4.48 -12.08
CA GLY A 100 -0.21 4.08 -13.42
C GLY A 100 -0.18 2.56 -13.61
N ARG A 101 0.45 2.11 -14.67
CA ARG A 101 0.46 0.71 -15.09
C ARG A 101 1.37 -0.16 -14.25
N ALA A 102 0.92 -1.38 -13.98
CA ALA A 102 1.68 -2.44 -13.31
C ALA A 102 1.53 -3.75 -14.07
N GLY A 103 2.62 -4.34 -14.48
CA GLY A 103 2.67 -5.67 -15.08
C GLY A 103 2.57 -6.79 -14.04
N VAL A 104 2.38 -8.02 -14.51
CA VAL A 104 2.29 -9.22 -13.66
C VAL A 104 3.53 -9.34 -12.77
N GLY A 105 3.30 -9.57 -11.47
CA GLY A 105 4.37 -9.68 -10.47
C GLY A 105 4.90 -8.34 -9.96
N GLU A 106 4.53 -7.21 -10.56
CA GLU A 106 4.96 -5.91 -10.08
C GLU A 106 4.18 -5.46 -8.84
N ILE A 107 4.87 -4.76 -7.96
CA ILE A 107 4.34 -4.29 -6.68
C ILE A 107 3.30 -3.17 -6.92
N THR A 108 2.18 -3.27 -6.23
CA THR A 108 1.08 -2.29 -6.31
C THR A 108 0.82 -1.56 -4.99
N LEU A 109 1.06 -2.21 -3.88
CA LEU A 109 0.83 -1.65 -2.54
C LEU A 109 1.87 -2.20 -1.57
N ILE A 110 2.42 -1.33 -0.75
CA ILE A 110 3.27 -1.71 0.39
C ILE A 110 2.71 -1.00 1.61
N VAL A 111 2.46 -1.75 2.66
CA VAL A 111 2.10 -1.21 3.98
C VAL A 111 3.03 -1.78 5.02
N LEU A 112 3.66 -0.91 5.81
CA LEU A 112 4.46 -1.31 6.96
C LEU A 112 3.85 -0.69 8.22
N VAL A 113 3.70 -1.51 9.24
CA VAL A 113 3.26 -1.07 10.57
C VAL A 113 4.31 -1.51 11.60
N VAL A 114 4.85 -0.56 12.31
CA VAL A 114 5.83 -0.80 13.38
C VAL A 114 5.17 -0.58 14.73
N GLY A 115 5.32 -1.54 15.62
CA GLY A 115 4.69 -1.50 16.94
C GLY A 115 5.55 -2.09 18.04
N VAL A 116 5.12 -1.86 19.27
CA VAL A 116 5.75 -2.42 20.47
C VAL A 116 5.64 -3.95 20.48
N SER A 117 4.47 -4.47 20.08
CA SER A 117 4.20 -5.91 20.06
C SER A 117 3.73 -6.39 18.68
N ARG A 118 3.97 -7.69 18.41
CA ARG A 118 3.49 -8.37 17.20
C ARG A 118 1.98 -8.30 17.05
N ARG A 119 1.24 -8.42 18.14
CA ARG A 119 -0.23 -8.43 18.11
C ARG A 119 -0.77 -7.13 17.54
N GLU A 120 -0.37 -6.00 18.10
CA GLU A 120 -0.83 -4.69 17.63
C GLU A 120 -0.37 -4.39 16.21
N ALA A 121 0.88 -4.74 15.86
CA ALA A 121 1.41 -4.53 14.52
C ALA A 121 0.59 -5.29 13.47
N ILE A 122 0.23 -6.55 13.73
CA ILE A 122 -0.53 -7.39 12.79
C ILE A 122 -2.00 -6.94 12.72
N GLU A 123 -2.63 -6.66 13.85
CA GLU A 123 -4.03 -6.19 13.89
C GLU A 123 -4.18 -4.84 13.18
N ALA A 124 -3.28 -3.91 13.45
CA ALA A 124 -3.26 -2.60 12.78
C ALA A 124 -2.97 -2.73 11.28
N LEU A 125 -2.03 -3.58 10.87
CA LEU A 125 -1.73 -3.83 9.45
C LEU A 125 -2.97 -4.31 8.70
N LYS A 126 -3.71 -5.27 9.26
CA LYS A 126 -4.95 -5.76 8.66
C LYS A 126 -5.94 -4.62 8.43
N GLU A 127 -6.17 -3.78 9.43
CA GLU A 127 -7.09 -2.66 9.32
C GLU A 127 -6.63 -1.63 8.27
N VAL A 128 -5.35 -1.28 8.24
CA VAL A 128 -4.81 -0.37 7.22
C VAL A 128 -5.05 -0.92 5.82
N VAL A 129 -4.71 -2.18 5.57
CA VAL A 129 -4.84 -2.80 4.23
C VAL A 129 -6.30 -2.81 3.78
N GLU A 130 -7.24 -3.17 4.65
CA GLU A 130 -8.67 -3.13 4.32
C GLU A 130 -9.16 -1.72 3.99
N ARG A 131 -8.78 -0.73 4.77
CA ARG A 131 -9.19 0.65 4.56
C ARG A 131 -8.58 1.28 3.31
N VAL A 132 -7.32 0.98 3.02
CA VAL A 132 -6.63 1.44 1.80
C VAL A 132 -7.32 0.94 0.53
N LYS A 133 -7.94 -0.22 0.56
CA LYS A 133 -8.68 -0.76 -0.60
C LYS A 133 -10.01 -0.07 -0.86
N HIS A 134 -10.61 0.58 0.13
CA HIS A 134 -11.99 1.07 0.03
C HIS A 134 -12.12 2.59 0.14
N GLU A 135 -11.28 3.26 0.91
CA GLU A 135 -11.50 4.67 1.26
C GLU A 135 -10.88 5.68 0.28
N PRO A 136 -9.63 5.53 -0.19
CA PRO A 136 -9.02 6.53 -1.05
C PRO A 136 -9.60 6.48 -2.49
N PRO A 137 -9.68 7.64 -3.18
CA PRO A 137 -10.09 7.71 -4.57
C PRO A 137 -8.97 7.20 -5.50
N ILE A 138 -8.74 5.90 -5.45
CA ILE A 138 -7.80 5.16 -6.29
C ILE A 138 -8.59 4.06 -7.01
N TYR A 139 -8.59 4.10 -8.33
CA TYR A 139 -9.38 3.25 -9.20
C TYR A 139 -8.46 2.27 -9.91
N LYS A 140 -8.88 1.01 -9.97
CA LYS A 140 -8.13 -0.08 -10.58
C LYS A 140 -8.82 -0.58 -11.84
N LEU A 141 -8.17 -0.44 -12.98
CA LEU A 141 -8.53 -1.07 -14.24
C LEU A 141 -7.71 -2.36 -14.40
N GLU A 142 -8.39 -3.48 -14.57
CA GLU A 142 -7.77 -4.78 -14.87
C GLU A 142 -7.91 -5.05 -16.38
N VAL A 143 -6.80 -5.23 -17.06
CA VAL A 143 -6.75 -5.58 -18.47
C VAL A 143 -6.35 -7.04 -18.59
N ARG A 144 -7.25 -7.82 -19.19
CA ARG A 144 -7.12 -9.28 -19.38
C ARG A 144 -7.28 -9.65 -20.84
N GLU A 145 -6.96 -10.89 -21.17
CA GLU A 145 -7.18 -11.46 -22.50
C GLU A 145 -8.65 -11.39 -23.00
N ASP A 146 -9.60 -11.34 -22.07
CA ASP A 146 -11.05 -11.31 -22.35
C ASP A 146 -11.71 -9.93 -22.19
N GLY A 147 -10.92 -8.87 -21.94
CA GLY A 147 -11.43 -7.51 -21.88
C GLY A 147 -10.84 -6.64 -20.78
N ARG A 148 -11.43 -5.47 -20.62
CA ARG A 148 -11.03 -4.45 -19.64
C ARG A 148 -12.12 -4.32 -18.58
N PHE A 149 -11.72 -4.29 -17.31
CA PHE A 149 -12.67 -4.30 -16.19
C PHE A 149 -12.26 -3.32 -15.11
N TRP A 150 -13.16 -2.41 -14.77
CA TRP A 150 -12.99 -1.62 -13.53
C TRP A 150 -13.29 -2.52 -12.34
N VAL A 151 -12.37 -2.58 -11.41
CA VAL A 151 -12.49 -3.40 -10.20
C VAL A 151 -12.90 -2.51 -9.04
N ILE A 152 -14.07 -2.82 -8.46
CA ILE A 152 -14.65 -2.08 -7.34
C ILE A 152 -14.64 -2.96 -6.11
N GLY A 153 -14.09 -2.44 -5.00
CA GLY A 153 -14.03 -3.14 -3.72
C GLY A 153 -13.32 -4.49 -3.82
N ASP A 154 -13.91 -5.52 -3.22
CA ASP A 154 -13.32 -6.86 -3.13
C ASP A 154 -13.54 -7.75 -4.38
N GLY A 155 -13.54 -7.14 -5.55
CA GLY A 155 -13.49 -7.91 -6.79
C GLY A 155 -14.75 -7.86 -7.66
N VAL A 156 -15.66 -6.93 -7.39
CA VAL A 156 -16.75 -6.63 -8.34
C VAL A 156 -16.14 -6.00 -9.59
N ARG A 157 -16.41 -6.59 -10.75
CA ARG A 157 -15.88 -6.14 -12.04
C ARG A 157 -16.99 -5.56 -12.91
N ILE A 158 -16.76 -4.36 -13.42
CA ILE A 158 -17.63 -3.69 -14.39
C ILE A 158 -16.84 -3.57 -15.69
N ALA A 159 -17.44 -4.02 -16.80
CA ALA A 159 -16.80 -3.90 -18.11
C ALA A 159 -16.46 -2.44 -18.42
N GLY A 160 -15.20 -2.18 -18.75
CA GLY A 160 -14.74 -0.88 -19.23
C GLY A 160 -15.10 -0.73 -20.72
N GLU A 161 -15.42 0.49 -21.15
CA GLU A 161 -15.62 0.77 -22.56
C GLU A 161 -14.29 0.61 -23.32
N GLU A 162 -14.37 0.03 -24.52
CA GLU A 162 -13.27 0.03 -25.48
C GLU A 162 -13.07 1.47 -25.99
N SER A 163 -11.93 2.04 -25.73
CA SER A 163 -11.53 3.33 -26.31
C SER A 163 -10.68 3.12 -27.55
#